data_e5633c119eaae9d7a5f30cf47b5f1419
#
_entry.id   e5633c119eaae9d7a5f30cf47b5f1419
#
_cell.length_a   1.000
_cell.length_b   1.000
_cell.length_c   1.000
_cell.angle_alpha   90.00
_cell.angle_beta   90.00
_cell.angle_gamma   90.00
#
_symmetry.space_group_name_H-M   'P 1'
#
loop_
_entity.id
_entity.type
_entity.pdbx_description
1 polymer ?
#
loop_
_entity_poly.entity_id
_entity_poly.type
_entity_poly.pdbx_seq_one_letter_code
_entity_poly.pdbx_strand_id
1 'polypeptide(L)'
;MSLFVIGDLHLSLGVPSKPMDIFGGWKDYQQLLEKSWLNNIKTEDTVVLAGDLSWGMNLEQSDADFAFVNSLPGRKIILKGNHDYWWNSLRKMENFFESKGYDSLYILHNNHYDYDGKCGICGTRGWVNMPGESSDAKILAREVQRLEVSIQSALKQNLCPIVFLHYPPIYGNSYNYDILEVLHKYKVQNCYYGHVHGKGHIHAFQGMYEETKMEMISSDYLHFIPKRIM
;
A
#
# COMPACT_ATOMS: atom_id res chain seq x y z
N MET A 1 -0.77 -20.46 4.13
CA MET A 1 -1.18 -19.06 3.86
C MET A 1 -0.09 -18.15 4.40
N SER A 2 0.49 -17.33 3.55
CA SER A 2 1.54 -16.36 3.89
C SER A 2 1.05 -14.94 3.62
N LEU A 3 1.64 -13.95 4.30
CA LEU A 3 1.36 -12.53 4.06
C LEU A 3 2.55 -11.90 3.34
N PHE A 4 2.28 -11.36 2.15
CA PHE A 4 3.24 -10.63 1.34
C PHE A 4 2.86 -9.16 1.26
N VAL A 5 3.84 -8.32 0.98
CA VAL A 5 3.67 -6.87 0.86
C VAL A 5 4.52 -6.30 -0.26
N ILE A 6 3.98 -5.33 -0.97
CA ILE A 6 4.69 -4.49 -1.95
C ILE A 6 3.88 -3.21 -2.17
N GLY A 7 4.51 -2.09 -2.42
CA GLY A 7 3.86 -0.83 -2.79
C GLY A 7 4.28 -0.37 -4.18
N ASP A 8 3.61 0.66 -4.68
CA ASP A 8 4.11 1.46 -5.81
C ASP A 8 4.32 0.63 -7.10
N LEU A 9 3.30 -0.11 -7.52
CA LEU A 9 3.38 -0.90 -8.75
C LEU A 9 3.42 -0.03 -10.01
N HIS A 10 2.81 1.17 -9.93
CA HIS A 10 2.78 2.15 -11.01
C HIS A 10 2.46 1.55 -12.38
N LEU A 11 1.48 0.66 -12.43
CA LEU A 11 1.04 0.05 -13.67
C LEU A 11 0.43 1.10 -14.60
N SER A 12 0.61 0.92 -15.89
CA SER A 12 0.14 1.83 -16.92
C SER A 12 -0.37 1.11 -18.18
N LEU A 13 -0.85 -0.12 -18.02
CA LEU A 13 -1.35 -0.95 -19.13
C LEU A 13 -2.53 -0.29 -19.85
N GLY A 14 -3.40 0.39 -19.11
CA GLY A 14 -4.51 1.18 -19.66
C GLY A 14 -4.15 2.60 -20.09
N VAL A 15 -2.93 3.07 -19.76
CA VAL A 15 -2.45 4.43 -20.05
C VAL A 15 -1.01 4.39 -20.61
N PRO A 16 -0.80 3.91 -21.85
CA PRO A 16 0.54 3.73 -22.42
C PRO A 16 1.34 5.04 -22.56
N SER A 17 0.69 6.19 -22.43
CA SER A 17 1.35 7.51 -22.45
C SER A 17 2.13 7.84 -21.18
N LYS A 18 2.03 7.00 -20.14
CA LYS A 18 2.75 7.13 -18.85
C LYS A 18 3.68 5.95 -18.61
N PRO A 19 4.69 5.71 -19.45
CA PRO A 19 5.59 4.57 -19.29
C PRO A 19 6.51 4.79 -18.08
N MET A 20 6.70 3.75 -17.27
CA MET A 20 7.64 3.78 -16.15
C MET A 20 9.06 3.36 -16.53
N ASP A 21 9.23 2.67 -17.65
CA ASP A 21 10.53 2.19 -18.17
C ASP A 21 11.51 3.31 -18.57
N ILE A 22 11.03 4.55 -18.66
CA ILE A 22 11.87 5.73 -18.82
C ILE A 22 12.70 6.07 -17.56
N PHE A 23 12.32 5.54 -16.41
CA PHE A 23 13.03 5.73 -15.15
C PHE A 23 14.05 4.63 -14.91
N GLY A 24 15.22 5.01 -14.36
CA GLY A 24 16.26 4.03 -14.03
C GLY A 24 15.76 2.98 -13.04
N GLY A 25 15.98 1.71 -13.34
CA GLY A 25 15.56 0.58 -12.51
C GLY A 25 14.16 0.02 -12.83
N TRP A 26 13.39 0.66 -13.74
CA TRP A 26 12.03 0.24 -14.08
C TRP A 26 11.91 -0.51 -15.42
N LYS A 27 13.04 -0.81 -16.05
CA LYS A 27 13.02 -1.57 -17.31
C LYS A 27 12.46 -2.97 -17.08
N ASP A 28 11.50 -3.37 -17.93
CA ASP A 28 10.85 -4.69 -17.90
C ASP A 28 10.19 -5.04 -16.54
N TYR A 29 9.86 -4.03 -15.72
CA TYR A 29 9.40 -4.20 -14.33
C TYR A 29 8.12 -5.03 -14.21
N GLN A 30 7.20 -4.91 -15.18
CA GLN A 30 5.95 -5.67 -15.18
C GLN A 30 6.22 -7.18 -15.30
N GLN A 31 7.12 -7.56 -16.22
CA GLN A 31 7.52 -8.96 -16.40
C GLN A 31 8.30 -9.49 -15.17
N LEU A 32 9.14 -8.64 -14.56
CA LEU A 32 9.85 -8.99 -13.33
C LEU A 32 8.87 -9.20 -12.18
N LEU A 33 7.89 -8.31 -12.02
CA LEU A 33 6.83 -8.41 -11.01
C LEU A 33 6.02 -9.70 -11.21
N GLU A 34 5.50 -9.93 -12.42
CA GLU A 34 4.70 -11.11 -12.74
C GLU A 34 5.46 -12.40 -12.45
N LYS A 35 6.68 -12.51 -12.97
CA LYS A 35 7.54 -13.67 -12.77
C LYS A 35 7.82 -13.94 -11.29
N SER A 36 8.17 -12.88 -10.54
CA SER A 36 8.46 -13.02 -9.12
C SER A 36 7.22 -13.39 -8.33
N TRP A 37 6.06 -12.82 -8.69
CA TRP A 37 4.78 -13.11 -8.06
C TRP A 37 4.38 -14.58 -8.24
N LEU A 38 4.39 -15.07 -9.49
CA LEU A 38 4.04 -16.45 -9.82
C LEU A 38 4.99 -17.48 -9.17
N ASN A 39 6.25 -17.11 -8.92
CA ASN A 39 7.21 -17.98 -8.26
C ASN A 39 7.05 -18.07 -6.74
N ASN A 40 6.50 -17.03 -6.10
CA ASN A 40 6.52 -16.89 -4.65
C ASN A 40 5.13 -16.97 -4.00
N ILE A 41 4.08 -16.58 -4.70
CA ILE A 41 2.74 -16.39 -4.13
C ILE A 41 1.80 -17.47 -4.64
N LYS A 42 1.04 -18.06 -3.71
CA LYS A 42 0.03 -19.07 -4.00
C LYS A 42 -1.38 -18.48 -3.87
N THR A 43 -2.37 -19.22 -4.36
CA THR A 43 -3.78 -18.79 -4.34
C THR A 43 -4.31 -18.53 -2.92
N GLU A 44 -3.83 -19.27 -1.93
CA GLU A 44 -4.23 -19.10 -0.52
C GLU A 44 -3.51 -17.97 0.22
N ASP A 45 -2.52 -17.32 -0.40
CA ASP A 45 -1.75 -16.24 0.23
C ASP A 45 -2.47 -14.88 0.12
N THR A 46 -2.07 -13.95 0.95
CA THR A 46 -2.55 -12.56 0.94
C THR A 46 -1.41 -11.61 0.60
N VAL A 47 -1.68 -10.63 -0.24
CA VAL A 47 -0.73 -9.57 -0.61
C VAL A 47 -1.32 -8.21 -0.31
N VAL A 48 -0.60 -7.37 0.43
CA VAL A 48 -0.97 -5.97 0.63
C VAL A 48 -0.24 -5.10 -0.38
N LEU A 49 -1.02 -4.31 -1.14
CA LEU A 49 -0.55 -3.34 -2.12
C LEU A 49 -0.62 -1.94 -1.51
N ALA A 50 0.54 -1.40 -1.13
CA ALA A 50 0.64 -0.18 -0.31
C ALA A 50 0.55 1.13 -1.11
N GLY A 51 -0.44 1.22 -2.01
CA GLY A 51 -0.72 2.42 -2.80
C GLY A 51 0.06 2.51 -4.10
N ASP A 52 -0.30 3.49 -4.89
CA ASP A 52 0.25 3.78 -6.22
C ASP A 52 0.23 2.56 -7.15
N LEU A 53 -0.96 1.97 -7.25
CA LEU A 53 -1.19 0.78 -8.06
C LEU A 53 -1.17 1.11 -9.56
N SER A 54 -1.90 2.15 -9.99
CA SER A 54 -2.17 2.45 -11.39
C SER A 54 -2.08 3.93 -11.70
N TRP A 55 -1.51 4.25 -12.87
CA TRP A 55 -1.51 5.60 -13.45
C TRP A 55 -2.84 6.02 -14.10
N GLY A 56 -3.86 5.18 -14.08
CA GLY A 56 -5.19 5.52 -14.59
C GLY A 56 -5.80 6.70 -13.83
N MET A 57 -6.47 7.59 -14.56
CA MET A 57 -7.13 8.77 -13.99
C MET A 57 -8.54 8.46 -13.44
N ASN A 58 -9.08 7.30 -13.79
CA ASN A 58 -10.39 6.80 -13.38
C ASN A 58 -10.40 5.27 -13.42
N LEU A 59 -11.48 4.65 -12.97
CA LEU A 59 -11.61 3.18 -12.89
C LEU A 59 -11.48 2.52 -14.27
N GLU A 60 -12.05 3.13 -15.29
CA GLU A 60 -12.05 2.61 -16.66
C GLU A 60 -10.63 2.61 -17.27
N GLN A 61 -9.84 3.64 -17.04
CA GLN A 61 -8.44 3.68 -17.47
C GLN A 61 -7.54 2.72 -16.70
N SER A 62 -7.91 2.40 -15.45
CA SER A 62 -7.17 1.46 -14.61
C SER A 62 -7.61 0.00 -14.81
N ASP A 63 -8.61 -0.26 -15.66
CA ASP A 63 -9.21 -1.58 -15.85
C ASP A 63 -8.19 -2.65 -16.24
N ALA A 64 -7.29 -2.33 -17.20
CA ALA A 64 -6.24 -3.26 -17.63
C ALA A 64 -5.25 -3.59 -16.50
N ASP A 65 -4.94 -2.61 -15.65
CA ASP A 65 -4.06 -2.79 -14.49
C ASP A 65 -4.72 -3.66 -13.43
N PHE A 66 -6.02 -3.43 -13.17
CA PHE A 66 -6.80 -4.28 -12.25
C PHE A 66 -6.94 -5.71 -12.78
N ALA A 67 -7.21 -5.88 -14.08
CA ALA A 67 -7.28 -7.20 -14.70
C ALA A 67 -5.95 -7.97 -14.54
N PHE A 68 -4.82 -7.29 -14.78
CA PHE A 68 -3.50 -7.85 -14.58
C PHE A 68 -3.30 -8.30 -13.13
N VAL A 69 -3.53 -7.42 -12.17
CA VAL A 69 -3.36 -7.75 -10.74
C VAL A 69 -4.34 -8.84 -10.30
N ASN A 70 -5.58 -8.82 -10.79
CA ASN A 70 -6.56 -9.86 -10.46
C ASN A 70 -6.17 -11.24 -11.00
N SER A 71 -5.49 -11.30 -12.15
CA SER A 71 -5.03 -12.58 -12.74
C SER A 71 -3.91 -13.25 -11.94
N LEU A 72 -3.17 -12.49 -11.12
CA LEU A 72 -2.11 -13.02 -10.27
C LEU A 72 -2.69 -13.77 -9.06
N PRO A 73 -2.04 -14.85 -8.58
CA PRO A 73 -2.54 -15.61 -7.43
C PRO A 73 -2.56 -14.83 -6.13
N GLY A 74 -3.41 -15.27 -5.19
CA GLY A 74 -3.55 -14.71 -3.87
C GLY A 74 -4.62 -13.61 -3.77
N ARG A 75 -5.04 -13.29 -2.54
CA ARG A 75 -5.94 -12.20 -2.20
C ARG A 75 -5.17 -10.88 -2.15
N LYS A 76 -5.59 -9.87 -2.89
CA LYS A 76 -4.93 -8.56 -2.93
C LYS A 76 -5.72 -7.53 -2.13
N ILE A 77 -5.07 -6.92 -1.14
CA ILE A 77 -5.64 -5.84 -0.31
C ILE A 77 -4.96 -4.54 -0.72
N ILE A 78 -5.72 -3.63 -1.29
CA ILE A 78 -5.25 -2.39 -1.93
C ILE A 78 -5.56 -1.21 -1.03
N LEU A 79 -4.55 -0.44 -0.65
CA LEU A 79 -4.74 0.87 -0.06
C LEU A 79 -4.40 1.99 -1.06
N LYS A 80 -4.84 3.20 -0.77
CA LYS A 80 -4.66 4.36 -1.65
C LYS A 80 -3.24 4.91 -1.59
N GLY A 81 -2.63 5.19 -2.75
CA GLY A 81 -1.47 6.06 -2.88
C GLY A 81 -1.81 7.48 -3.35
N ASN A 82 -0.81 8.30 -3.61
CA ASN A 82 -1.04 9.67 -4.09
C ASN A 82 -1.30 9.75 -5.61
N HIS A 83 -0.82 8.79 -6.38
CA HIS A 83 -1.05 8.68 -7.81
C HIS A 83 -2.27 7.82 -8.17
N ASP A 84 -2.97 7.24 -7.21
CA ASP A 84 -4.22 6.51 -7.46
C ASP A 84 -5.38 7.50 -7.68
N TYR A 85 -5.33 8.22 -8.82
CA TYR A 85 -6.37 9.21 -9.21
C TYR A 85 -7.72 8.54 -9.50
N TRP A 86 -7.72 7.25 -9.84
CA TRP A 86 -8.90 6.42 -10.05
C TRP A 86 -9.72 6.19 -8.77
N TRP A 87 -9.13 6.45 -7.60
CA TRP A 87 -9.75 6.20 -6.31
C TRP A 87 -11.06 6.95 -6.12
N ASN A 88 -12.09 6.23 -5.71
CA ASN A 88 -13.45 6.72 -5.59
C ASN A 88 -14.04 6.39 -4.20
N SER A 89 -15.37 6.53 -4.03
CA SER A 89 -16.04 5.96 -2.87
C SER A 89 -15.87 4.43 -2.85
N LEU A 90 -15.78 3.85 -1.65
CA LEU A 90 -15.61 2.40 -1.49
C LEU A 90 -16.63 1.62 -2.32
N ARG A 91 -17.91 1.96 -2.19
CA ARG A 91 -19.02 1.31 -2.91
C ARG A 91 -18.83 1.37 -4.44
N LYS A 92 -18.33 2.50 -4.98
CA LYS A 92 -18.15 2.62 -6.44
C LYS A 92 -17.02 1.72 -6.92
N MET A 93 -15.94 1.60 -6.14
CA MET A 93 -14.81 0.73 -6.47
C MET A 93 -15.21 -0.75 -6.37
N GLU A 94 -15.90 -1.14 -5.30
CA GLU A 94 -16.40 -2.51 -5.11
C GLU A 94 -17.38 -2.93 -6.21
N ASN A 95 -18.35 -2.08 -6.55
CA ASN A 95 -19.27 -2.33 -7.65
C ASN A 95 -18.54 -2.48 -9.00
N PHE A 96 -17.47 -1.69 -9.22
CA PHE A 96 -16.67 -1.82 -10.43
C PHE A 96 -15.95 -3.18 -10.47
N PHE A 97 -15.30 -3.58 -9.38
CA PHE A 97 -14.63 -4.87 -9.29
C PHE A 97 -15.60 -6.04 -9.46
N GLU A 98 -16.75 -5.98 -8.80
CA GLU A 98 -17.82 -7.00 -8.95
C GLU A 98 -18.30 -7.09 -10.40
N SER A 99 -18.56 -5.95 -11.06
CA SER A 99 -19.03 -5.91 -12.46
C SER A 99 -18.04 -6.50 -13.46
N LYS A 100 -16.74 -6.53 -13.09
CA LYS A 100 -15.64 -7.06 -13.90
C LYS A 100 -15.22 -8.47 -13.50
N GLY A 101 -15.77 -9.03 -12.41
CA GLY A 101 -15.36 -10.33 -11.87
C GLY A 101 -13.96 -10.31 -11.23
N TYR A 102 -13.56 -9.19 -10.64
CA TYR A 102 -12.27 -9.09 -9.94
C TYR A 102 -12.39 -9.56 -8.50
N ASP A 103 -12.57 -10.85 -8.31
CA ASP A 103 -12.92 -11.48 -7.03
C ASP A 103 -11.77 -11.53 -6.01
N SER A 104 -10.55 -11.25 -6.46
CA SER A 104 -9.36 -11.28 -5.60
C SER A 104 -8.89 -9.89 -5.13
N LEU A 105 -9.55 -8.80 -5.56
CA LEU A 105 -9.21 -7.41 -5.23
C LEU A 105 -10.10 -6.86 -4.12
N TYR A 106 -9.49 -6.36 -3.05
CA TYR A 106 -10.17 -5.82 -1.87
C TYR A 106 -9.60 -4.44 -1.52
N ILE A 107 -10.46 -3.52 -1.08
CA ILE A 107 -10.10 -2.13 -0.77
C ILE A 107 -9.93 -1.94 0.74
N LEU A 108 -8.74 -1.52 1.17
CA LEU A 108 -8.49 -1.08 2.54
C LEU A 108 -8.80 0.41 2.67
N HIS A 109 -9.97 0.72 3.27
CA HIS A 109 -10.46 2.09 3.41
C HIS A 109 -11.37 2.26 4.62
N ASN A 110 -10.85 2.72 5.74
CA ASN A 110 -11.54 2.85 7.03
C ASN A 110 -12.04 1.51 7.60
N ASN A 111 -11.43 0.42 7.23
CA ASN A 111 -11.72 -0.95 7.66
C ASN A 111 -10.41 -1.66 8.01
N HIS A 112 -10.49 -2.93 8.32
CA HIS A 112 -9.36 -3.85 8.38
C HIS A 112 -9.72 -5.14 7.66
N TYR A 113 -8.71 -5.99 7.44
CA TYR A 113 -8.90 -7.37 7.00
C TYR A 113 -8.23 -8.31 7.98
N ASP A 114 -8.96 -9.32 8.41
CA ASP A 114 -8.38 -10.43 9.17
C ASP A 114 -7.46 -11.25 8.26
N TYR A 115 -6.27 -11.52 8.77
CA TYR A 115 -5.29 -12.35 8.07
C TYR A 115 -5.31 -13.81 8.54
N ASP A 116 -5.24 -14.08 9.83
CA ASP A 116 -5.05 -15.44 10.39
C ASP A 116 -5.82 -15.67 11.70
N GLY A 117 -6.81 -14.84 11.99
CA GLY A 117 -7.54 -14.83 13.26
C GLY A 117 -6.75 -14.21 14.43
N LYS A 118 -5.55 -13.69 14.18
CA LYS A 118 -4.67 -13.05 15.18
C LYS A 118 -4.25 -11.66 14.78
N CYS A 119 -4.03 -11.43 13.48
CA CYS A 119 -3.54 -10.17 12.94
C CYS A 119 -4.58 -9.48 12.08
N GLY A 120 -4.71 -8.16 12.26
CA GLY A 120 -5.54 -7.30 11.43
C GLY A 120 -4.68 -6.45 10.51
N ILE A 121 -4.91 -6.54 9.20
CA ILE A 121 -4.31 -5.68 8.18
C ILE A 121 -5.03 -4.34 8.24
N CYS A 122 -4.35 -3.31 8.72
CA CYS A 122 -4.85 -1.95 8.93
C CYS A 122 -4.04 -0.95 8.12
N GLY A 123 -4.61 0.20 7.81
CA GLY A 123 -3.82 1.22 7.13
C GLY A 123 -4.62 2.38 6.56
N THR A 124 -3.86 3.33 6.04
CA THR A 124 -4.34 4.50 5.30
C THR A 124 -3.24 4.98 4.38
N ARG A 125 -3.57 5.95 3.49
CA ARG A 125 -2.56 6.58 2.65
C ARG A 125 -1.45 7.24 3.49
N GLY A 126 -1.78 7.78 4.67
CA GLY A 126 -0.92 8.71 5.36
C GLY A 126 -0.89 10.08 4.68
N TRP A 127 0.06 10.92 5.06
CA TRP A 127 0.25 12.21 4.44
C TRP A 127 1.70 12.63 4.44
N VAL A 128 2.01 13.49 3.49
CA VAL A 128 3.34 14.02 3.23
C VAL A 128 3.95 14.68 4.47
N ASN A 129 5.22 14.37 4.72
CA ASN A 129 6.08 15.07 5.66
C ASN A 129 7.48 15.28 5.04
N MET A 130 7.57 15.25 3.71
CA MET A 130 8.84 15.40 3.00
C MET A 130 9.18 16.90 2.82
N PRO A 131 10.47 17.29 2.91
CA PRO A 131 10.88 18.66 2.68
C PRO A 131 10.48 19.17 1.32
N GLY A 132 9.90 20.36 1.25
CA GLY A 132 9.49 21.02 -0.01
C GLY A 132 8.08 20.68 -0.49
N GLU A 133 7.39 19.75 0.13
CA GLU A 133 5.98 19.49 -0.16
C GLU A 133 5.06 20.28 0.79
N SER A 134 3.97 20.82 0.23
CA SER A 134 2.99 21.54 1.07
C SER A 134 2.14 20.54 1.85
N SER A 135 2.20 20.56 3.16
CA SER A 135 1.31 19.79 4.01
C SER A 135 -0.04 20.51 4.18
N ASP A 136 -1.13 19.82 3.94
CA ASP A 136 -2.48 20.27 4.29
C ASP A 136 -2.88 19.63 5.63
N ALA A 137 -2.92 20.44 6.69
CA ALA A 137 -3.27 19.98 8.03
C ALA A 137 -4.66 19.29 8.10
N LYS A 138 -5.61 19.73 7.27
CA LYS A 138 -6.94 19.10 7.21
C LYS A 138 -6.87 17.70 6.58
N ILE A 139 -6.02 17.52 5.59
CA ILE A 139 -5.82 16.21 4.98
C ILE A 139 -5.09 15.31 5.96
N LEU A 140 -4.04 15.78 6.62
CA LEU A 140 -3.32 15.04 7.65
C LEU A 140 -4.28 14.56 8.76
N ALA A 141 -5.05 15.48 9.35
CA ALA A 141 -6.01 15.12 10.40
C ALA A 141 -7.02 14.06 9.97
N ARG A 142 -7.43 14.08 8.70
CA ARG A 142 -8.32 13.07 8.12
C ARG A 142 -7.64 11.71 7.96
N GLU A 143 -6.38 11.68 7.53
CA GLU A 143 -5.62 10.44 7.39
C GLU A 143 -5.31 9.83 8.76
N VAL A 144 -5.00 10.65 9.78
CA VAL A 144 -4.87 10.22 11.19
C VAL A 144 -6.15 9.55 11.67
N GLN A 145 -7.30 10.21 11.49
CA GLN A 145 -8.60 9.65 11.87
C GLN A 145 -8.90 8.31 11.14
N ARG A 146 -8.58 8.22 9.85
CA ARG A 146 -8.75 6.99 9.06
C ARG A 146 -7.89 5.85 9.59
N LEU A 147 -6.64 6.15 9.93
CA LEU A 147 -5.73 5.17 10.53
C LEU A 147 -6.29 4.66 11.85
N GLU A 148 -6.74 5.56 12.73
CA GLU A 148 -7.37 5.18 14.00
C GLU A 148 -8.61 4.30 13.80
N VAL A 149 -9.50 4.67 12.88
CA VAL A 149 -10.69 3.87 12.56
C VAL A 149 -10.31 2.47 12.08
N SER A 150 -9.32 2.37 11.21
CA SER A 150 -8.82 1.09 10.70
C SER A 150 -8.27 0.21 11.83
N ILE A 151 -7.40 0.75 12.69
CA ILE A 151 -6.82 0.04 13.83
C ILE A 151 -7.89 -0.37 14.84
N GLN A 152 -8.76 0.55 15.22
CA GLN A 152 -9.84 0.27 16.18
C GLN A 152 -10.79 -0.81 15.68
N SER A 153 -11.04 -0.88 14.37
CA SER A 153 -11.89 -1.93 13.80
C SER A 153 -11.28 -3.33 13.98
N ALA A 154 -9.95 -3.46 13.87
CA ALA A 154 -9.23 -4.72 14.14
C ALA A 154 -9.22 -5.07 15.64
N LEU A 155 -8.92 -4.08 16.49
CA LEU A 155 -8.91 -4.28 17.96
C LEU A 155 -10.26 -4.72 18.50
N LYS A 156 -11.39 -4.25 17.94
CA LYS A 156 -12.72 -4.70 18.31
C LYS A 156 -12.97 -6.20 18.06
N GLN A 157 -12.17 -6.80 17.18
CA GLN A 157 -12.18 -8.24 16.89
C GLN A 157 -11.03 -8.98 17.59
N ASN A 158 -10.34 -8.33 18.54
CA ASN A 158 -9.16 -8.86 19.25
C ASN A 158 -7.98 -9.22 18.33
N LEU A 159 -7.85 -8.55 17.20
CA LEU A 159 -6.75 -8.73 16.27
C LEU A 159 -5.62 -7.75 16.57
N CYS A 160 -4.35 -8.21 16.51
CA CYS A 160 -3.18 -7.35 16.60
C CYS A 160 -3.00 -6.56 15.31
N PRO A 161 -2.95 -5.21 15.31
CA PRO A 161 -2.83 -4.44 14.10
C PRO A 161 -1.43 -4.54 13.47
N ILE A 162 -1.38 -4.83 12.17
CA ILE A 162 -0.22 -4.60 11.31
C ILE A 162 -0.60 -3.42 10.41
N VAL A 163 0.20 -2.36 10.43
CA VAL A 163 -0.13 -1.11 9.76
C VAL A 163 0.59 -0.98 8.42
N PHE A 164 -0.16 -0.56 7.42
CA PHE A 164 0.31 -0.24 6.08
C PHE A 164 -0.01 1.22 5.76
N LEU A 165 1.01 1.96 5.33
CA LEU A 165 0.91 3.33 4.88
C LEU A 165 1.43 3.44 3.45
N HIS A 166 0.97 4.45 2.72
CA HIS A 166 1.65 4.80 1.48
C HIS A 166 2.79 5.77 1.76
N TYR A 167 2.52 6.90 2.41
CA TYR A 167 3.57 7.84 2.79
C TYR A 167 4.39 7.35 3.99
N PRO A 168 5.73 7.56 3.98
CA PRO A 168 6.59 7.24 5.11
C PRO A 168 6.25 8.10 6.33
N PRO A 169 6.11 7.50 7.54
CA PRO A 169 5.92 8.31 8.76
C PRO A 169 7.19 9.08 9.16
N ILE A 170 8.35 8.60 8.73
CA ILE A 170 9.65 9.25 8.94
C ILE A 170 10.44 9.24 7.62
N TYR A 171 10.93 10.42 7.21
CA TYR A 171 11.77 10.57 6.03
C TYR A 171 12.90 11.57 6.31
N GLY A 172 14.15 11.12 6.27
CA GLY A 172 15.30 11.91 6.68
C GLY A 172 15.13 12.45 8.10
N ASN A 173 15.09 13.76 8.23
CA ASN A 173 14.87 14.46 9.51
C ASN A 173 13.42 14.93 9.69
N SER A 174 12.51 14.52 8.82
CA SER A 174 11.10 14.89 8.89
C SER A 174 10.27 13.77 9.52
N TYR A 175 9.50 14.12 10.55
CA TYR A 175 8.68 13.21 11.34
C TYR A 175 7.22 13.61 11.25
N ASN A 176 6.35 12.68 10.87
CA ASN A 176 4.91 12.87 10.96
C ASN A 176 4.43 12.46 12.36
N TYR A 177 4.56 13.37 13.32
CA TYR A 177 4.27 13.11 14.72
C TYR A 177 2.82 12.65 14.95
N ASP A 178 1.86 13.17 14.20
CA ASP A 178 0.45 12.79 14.35
C ASP A 178 0.23 11.30 14.00
N ILE A 179 0.88 10.80 12.94
CA ILE A 179 0.84 9.37 12.57
C ILE A 179 1.63 8.54 13.58
N LEU A 180 2.82 9.00 14.00
CA LEU A 180 3.66 8.31 14.99
C LEU A 180 2.95 8.15 16.32
N GLU A 181 2.21 9.20 16.78
CA GLU A 181 1.41 9.14 17.99
C GLU A 181 0.31 8.07 17.92
N VAL A 182 -0.34 7.91 16.76
CA VAL A 182 -1.32 6.83 16.55
C VAL A 182 -0.65 5.46 16.66
N LEU A 183 0.52 5.27 16.02
CA LEU A 183 1.25 3.99 16.11
C LEU A 183 1.63 3.66 17.55
N HIS A 184 2.14 4.63 18.30
CA HIS A 184 2.49 4.49 19.71
C HIS A 184 1.26 4.22 20.59
N LYS A 185 0.20 5.03 20.46
CA LYS A 185 -1.06 4.90 21.22
C LYS A 185 -1.66 3.50 21.15
N TYR A 186 -1.61 2.89 19.98
CA TYR A 186 -2.17 1.56 19.74
C TYR A 186 -1.13 0.43 19.80
N LYS A 187 0.10 0.73 20.22
CA LYS A 187 1.22 -0.22 20.37
C LYS A 187 1.44 -1.07 19.11
N VAL A 188 1.41 -0.40 17.95
CA VAL A 188 1.65 -1.04 16.66
C VAL A 188 3.09 -1.51 16.59
N GLN A 189 3.30 -2.81 16.41
CA GLN A 189 4.65 -3.38 16.36
C GLN A 189 5.28 -3.33 14.99
N ASN A 190 4.47 -3.35 13.92
CA ASN A 190 4.96 -3.38 12.54
C ASN A 190 4.22 -2.36 11.67
N CYS A 191 4.97 -1.51 10.98
CA CYS A 191 4.47 -0.54 10.03
C CYS A 191 5.28 -0.63 8.72
N TYR A 192 4.57 -0.84 7.62
CA TYR A 192 5.15 -0.93 6.27
C TYR A 192 4.68 0.25 5.44
N TYR A 193 5.58 0.82 4.61
CA TYR A 193 5.24 1.99 3.80
C TYR A 193 5.93 1.98 2.43
N GLY A 194 5.32 2.66 1.45
CA GLY A 194 5.79 2.82 0.08
C GLY A 194 6.27 4.23 -0.23
N HIS A 195 5.90 4.74 -1.40
CA HIS A 195 6.03 6.11 -1.89
C HIS A 195 7.45 6.55 -2.27
N VAL A 196 8.47 6.04 -1.63
CA VAL A 196 9.86 6.52 -1.82
C VAL A 196 10.55 5.72 -2.92
N HIS A 197 11.12 6.41 -3.91
CA HIS A 197 11.75 5.81 -5.09
C HIS A 197 13.20 6.24 -5.32
N GLY A 198 13.96 5.39 -5.99
CA GLY A 198 15.28 5.67 -6.53
C GLY A 198 16.24 6.23 -5.48
N LYS A 199 16.79 7.42 -5.74
CA LYS A 199 17.75 8.06 -4.82
C LYS A 199 17.13 8.44 -3.46
N GLY A 200 15.81 8.51 -3.35
CA GLY A 200 15.12 8.79 -2.10
C GLY A 200 15.26 7.66 -1.07
N HIS A 201 15.53 6.44 -1.49
CA HIS A 201 15.68 5.28 -0.60
C HIS A 201 16.66 5.50 0.54
N ILE A 202 17.73 6.25 0.32
CA ILE A 202 18.76 6.54 1.35
C ILE A 202 18.25 7.38 2.53
N HIS A 203 17.12 8.08 2.35
CA HIS A 203 16.49 8.90 3.37
C HIS A 203 15.29 8.22 4.02
N ALA A 204 14.83 7.08 3.49
CA ALA A 204 13.73 6.33 4.03
C ALA A 204 14.14 5.67 5.36
N PHE A 205 13.40 5.96 6.43
CA PHE A 205 13.69 5.39 7.74
C PHE A 205 13.32 3.92 7.78
N GLN A 206 14.26 3.06 8.14
CA GLN A 206 14.02 1.64 8.37
C GLN A 206 14.63 1.23 9.71
N GLY A 207 13.88 0.50 10.50
CA GLY A 207 14.32 0.07 11.84
C GLY A 207 13.27 0.32 12.91
N MET A 208 13.69 0.36 14.15
CA MET A 208 12.83 0.60 15.31
C MET A 208 12.70 2.11 15.58
N TYR A 209 11.47 2.57 15.67
CA TYR A 209 11.13 3.86 16.27
C TYR A 209 10.18 3.58 17.42
N GLU A 210 10.63 3.84 18.64
CA GLU A 210 9.96 3.39 19.87
C GLU A 210 9.66 1.88 19.81
N GLU A 211 8.39 1.49 19.83
CA GLU A 211 7.94 0.09 19.82
C GLU A 211 7.63 -0.42 18.41
N THR A 212 7.65 0.46 17.40
CA THR A 212 7.24 0.14 16.03
C THR A 212 8.44 -0.13 15.14
N LYS A 213 8.49 -1.32 14.55
CA LYS A 213 9.41 -1.62 13.45
C LYS A 213 8.84 -1.08 12.15
N MET A 214 9.61 -0.23 11.47
CA MET A 214 9.24 0.38 10.20
C MET A 214 10.07 -0.17 9.05
N GLU A 215 9.44 -0.50 7.93
CA GLU A 215 10.12 -1.02 6.75
C GLU A 215 9.51 -0.43 5.47
N MET A 216 10.39 -0.03 4.55
CA MET A 216 10.00 0.41 3.21
C MET A 216 9.74 -0.77 2.29
N ILE A 217 8.65 -0.67 1.51
CA ILE A 217 8.20 -1.73 0.62
C ILE A 217 7.86 -1.24 -0.80
N SER A 218 8.46 -0.13 -1.24
CA SER A 218 8.34 0.33 -2.63
C SER A 218 8.88 -0.72 -3.60
N SER A 219 8.22 -0.91 -4.74
CA SER A 219 8.54 -2.01 -5.67
C SER A 219 9.94 -1.93 -6.25
N ASP A 220 10.44 -0.75 -6.59
CA ASP A 220 11.82 -0.59 -7.09
C ASP A 220 12.88 -0.87 -6.02
N TYR A 221 12.59 -0.57 -4.74
CA TYR A 221 13.44 -0.95 -3.62
C TYR A 221 13.45 -2.46 -3.39
N LEU A 222 12.31 -3.12 -3.55
CA LEU A 222 12.17 -4.58 -3.44
C LEU A 222 12.56 -5.33 -4.74
N HIS A 223 13.10 -4.62 -5.74
CA HIS A 223 13.43 -5.19 -7.05
C HIS A 223 12.24 -5.96 -7.67
N PHE A 224 11.01 -5.45 -7.48
CA PHE A 224 9.74 -6.02 -7.95
C PHE A 224 9.46 -7.44 -7.43
N ILE A 225 10.02 -7.77 -6.26
CA ILE A 225 9.79 -9.06 -5.58
C ILE A 225 8.93 -8.78 -4.34
N PRO A 226 7.65 -9.22 -4.31
CA PRO A 226 6.81 -9.08 -3.12
C PRO A 226 7.49 -9.70 -1.90
N LYS A 227 7.60 -8.93 -0.83
CA LYS A 227 8.27 -9.33 0.40
C LYS A 227 7.33 -10.16 1.27
N ARG A 228 7.74 -11.38 1.63
CA ARG A 228 7.04 -12.16 2.65
C ARG A 228 7.33 -11.60 4.04
N ILE A 229 6.30 -11.37 4.84
CA ILE A 229 6.40 -10.85 6.21
C ILE A 229 5.85 -11.82 7.27
N MET A 230 5.00 -12.77 6.83
CA MET A 230 4.48 -13.85 7.68
C MET A 230 4.34 -15.16 6.89
#